data_c0995f0ef3dbe450d9425e91dafc79ae
#
_entry.id   c0995f0ef3dbe450d9425e91dafc79ae
#
_cell.length_a   1.000
_cell.length_b   1.000
_cell.length_c   1.000
_cell.angle_alpha   90.00
_cell.angle_beta   90.00
_cell.angle_gamma   90.00
#
_symmetry.space_group_name_H-M   'P 1'
#
loop_
_entity.id
_entity.type
_entity.pdbx_description
1 polymer ?
#
loop_
_entity_poly.entity_id
_entity_poly.type
_entity_poly.pdbx_seq_one_letter_code
_entity_poly.pdbx_strand_id
1 'polypeptide(L)'
;MFLRIEITGIAVRFGVSCNFRGQLIGNAAMKTLHLILVVAFSAAAAVAQNAAPFRNAETGRGFTSLQAAVDSIGDAEGTILITPGNYRQCAVQKSGIIAFRAVVPGQSIFDTKTCEGKAALVLRGTAARVDGIVFQNMRGPEANGAGIRVEKGNLTVTRSIFRSSEQGILTADDRTGDISISQSSFSRLGRCDRGLPCAHSVYIGGYGALSITKSRFERGNGGHYLKSRASRVTITDNAFDDSRGRETSYMIDLPNGANGSIARNIFVQGASKENYSAFITVAHEGRMQSSDGLSINANEASVAPGVDRKSVFVADWSGDRLALGGNRLGRGLKPFEKR
;
A
#
# COMPACT_ATOMS: atom_id res chain seq x y z
N MET A 1 30.13 -37.32 -20.65
CA MET A 1 29.38 -36.09 -21.00
C MET A 1 29.38 -35.21 -19.75
N PHE A 2 30.18 -34.13 -19.74
CA PHE A 2 30.19 -33.18 -18.61
C PHE A 2 29.54 -31.89 -19.07
N LEU A 3 28.59 -31.40 -18.29
CA LEU A 3 27.94 -30.12 -18.51
C LEU A 3 28.70 -29.08 -17.65
N ARG A 4 29.27 -28.06 -18.27
CA ARG A 4 29.88 -26.93 -17.58
C ARG A 4 29.04 -25.67 -17.83
N ILE A 5 28.62 -25.01 -16.77
CA ILE A 5 27.87 -23.75 -16.83
C ILE A 5 28.86 -22.66 -16.47
N GLU A 6 29.11 -21.72 -17.37
CA GLU A 6 29.87 -20.49 -17.08
C GLU A 6 28.91 -19.30 -17.08
N ILE A 7 28.92 -18.52 -15.99
CA ILE A 7 28.13 -17.30 -15.87
C ILE A 7 29.10 -16.12 -15.94
N THR A 8 29.02 -15.34 -17.02
CA THR A 8 29.74 -14.08 -17.16
C THR A 8 28.76 -12.98 -17.53
N GLY A 9 28.46 -12.06 -16.61
CA GLY A 9 27.60 -10.91 -16.85
C GLY A 9 26.13 -11.25 -17.04
N ILE A 10 25.44 -10.57 -17.94
CA ILE A 10 23.99 -10.66 -18.19
C ILE A 10 23.60 -11.75 -19.21
N ALA A 11 24.54 -12.53 -19.70
CA ALA A 11 24.28 -13.56 -20.71
C ALA A 11 24.67 -14.96 -20.22
N VAL A 12 23.72 -15.89 -20.29
CA VAL A 12 23.99 -17.32 -20.04
C VAL A 12 24.30 -17.99 -21.40
N ARG A 13 25.52 -18.49 -21.55
CA ARG A 13 25.90 -19.31 -22.71
C ARG A 13 26.00 -20.78 -22.28
N PHE A 14 25.27 -21.63 -22.96
CA PHE A 14 25.40 -23.08 -22.80
C PHE A 14 26.39 -23.63 -23.84
N GLY A 15 27.46 -24.21 -23.35
CA GLY A 15 28.44 -24.92 -24.20
C GLY A 15 28.40 -26.41 -23.92
N VAL A 16 28.15 -27.21 -24.94
CA VAL A 16 28.27 -28.67 -24.87
C VAL A 16 29.56 -29.08 -25.60
N SER A 17 30.56 -29.55 -24.84
CA SER A 17 31.78 -30.12 -25.40
C SER A 17 31.70 -31.65 -25.37
N CYS A 18 31.64 -32.29 -26.55
CA CYS A 18 31.75 -33.73 -26.70
C CYS A 18 33.14 -34.09 -27.22
N ASN A 19 33.97 -34.69 -26.33
CA ASN A 19 35.20 -35.33 -26.77
C ASN A 19 34.89 -36.80 -27.15
N PHE A 20 34.82 -37.10 -28.43
CA PHE A 20 34.74 -38.44 -28.94
C PHE A 20 36.11 -38.88 -29.48
N ARG A 21 36.74 -39.89 -28.88
CA ARG A 21 37.79 -40.68 -29.51
C ARG A 21 37.10 -41.83 -30.26
N GLY A 22 37.13 -41.72 -31.59
CA GLY A 22 37.08 -42.79 -32.59
C GLY A 22 35.87 -43.69 -32.58
N GLN A 23 34.92 -43.43 -33.46
CA GLN A 23 34.40 -44.34 -34.48
C GLN A 23 33.34 -43.60 -35.32
N LEU A 24 33.44 -43.71 -36.61
CA LEU A 24 32.51 -43.16 -37.60
C LEU A 24 31.15 -43.85 -37.46
N ILE A 25 30.19 -43.16 -36.82
CA ILE A 25 28.77 -43.51 -36.92
C ILE A 25 28.16 -42.60 -37.99
N GLY A 26 27.49 -43.21 -38.95
CA GLY A 26 27.04 -42.57 -40.18
C GLY A 26 26.16 -41.34 -40.00
N ASN A 27 26.19 -40.45 -40.97
CA ASN A 27 25.53 -39.14 -41.04
C ASN A 27 24.01 -39.11 -40.77
N ALA A 28 23.32 -40.26 -40.77
CA ALA A 28 21.89 -40.36 -40.53
C ALA A 28 21.49 -40.22 -39.05
N ALA A 29 22.28 -40.77 -38.13
CA ALA A 29 22.00 -40.74 -36.69
C ALA A 29 22.21 -39.33 -36.07
N MET A 30 23.12 -38.54 -36.66
CA MET A 30 23.41 -37.19 -36.18
C MET A 30 22.33 -36.16 -36.53
N LYS A 31 21.68 -36.33 -37.70
CA LYS A 31 20.55 -35.45 -38.12
C LYS A 31 19.32 -35.66 -37.26
N THR A 32 19.01 -36.89 -36.83
CA THR A 32 17.85 -37.21 -36.00
C THR A 32 18.04 -36.69 -34.57
N LEU A 33 19.26 -36.70 -34.02
CA LEU A 33 19.55 -36.19 -32.67
C LEU A 33 19.45 -34.67 -32.59
N HIS A 34 19.86 -33.95 -33.65
CA HIS A 34 19.71 -32.48 -33.70
C HIS A 34 18.25 -32.07 -33.83
N LEU A 35 17.42 -32.81 -34.55
CA LEU A 35 15.99 -32.48 -34.71
C LEU A 35 15.21 -32.67 -33.42
N ILE A 36 15.52 -33.72 -32.64
CA ILE A 36 14.86 -33.96 -31.34
C ILE A 36 15.24 -32.89 -30.30
N LEU A 37 16.50 -32.42 -30.28
CA LEU A 37 16.95 -31.40 -29.34
C LEU A 37 16.35 -30.03 -29.65
N VAL A 38 16.18 -29.67 -30.92
CA VAL A 38 15.58 -28.40 -31.35
C VAL A 38 14.07 -28.36 -31.04
N VAL A 39 13.36 -29.48 -31.24
CA VAL A 39 11.91 -29.58 -30.94
C VAL A 39 11.64 -29.52 -29.44
N ALA A 40 12.50 -30.15 -28.62
CA ALA A 40 12.35 -30.06 -27.13
C ALA A 40 12.60 -28.65 -26.59
N PHE A 41 13.52 -27.87 -27.17
CA PHE A 41 13.79 -26.51 -26.78
C PHE A 41 12.69 -25.51 -27.19
N SER A 42 12.08 -25.72 -28.36
CA SER A 42 10.97 -24.88 -28.83
C SER A 42 9.68 -25.10 -28.01
N ALA A 43 9.42 -26.31 -27.51
CA ALA A 43 8.27 -26.60 -26.66
C ALA A 43 8.38 -25.97 -25.28
N ALA A 44 9.59 -25.92 -24.69
CA ALA A 44 9.81 -25.28 -23.38
C ALA A 44 9.69 -23.73 -23.43
N ALA A 45 10.08 -23.11 -24.55
CA ALA A 45 9.94 -21.68 -24.76
C ALA A 45 8.48 -21.25 -25.01
N ALA A 46 7.65 -22.10 -25.62
CA ALA A 46 6.25 -21.82 -25.90
C ALA A 46 5.36 -21.88 -24.64
N VAL A 47 5.74 -22.67 -23.63
CA VAL A 47 4.98 -22.77 -22.35
C VAL A 47 5.22 -21.57 -21.45
N ALA A 48 6.35 -20.87 -21.55
CA ALA A 48 6.64 -19.68 -20.76
C ALA A 48 5.90 -18.41 -21.23
N GLN A 49 5.31 -18.41 -22.41
CA GLN A 49 4.74 -17.21 -23.04
C GLN A 49 3.25 -16.97 -22.80
N ASN A 50 2.54 -17.85 -22.08
CA ASN A 50 1.07 -17.75 -21.93
C ASN A 50 0.53 -17.89 -20.51
N ALA A 51 1.30 -17.57 -19.49
CA ALA A 51 0.72 -17.48 -18.14
C ALA A 51 -0.05 -16.16 -18.01
N ALA A 52 -1.39 -16.22 -18.01
CA ALA A 52 -2.25 -15.06 -17.81
C ALA A 52 -1.86 -14.33 -16.50
N PRO A 53 -1.72 -12.98 -16.51
CA PRO A 53 -1.19 -12.24 -15.38
C PRO A 53 -2.08 -12.28 -14.14
N PHE A 54 -3.37 -12.52 -14.31
CA PHE A 54 -4.35 -12.62 -13.24
C PHE A 54 -4.97 -14.01 -13.26
N ARG A 55 -4.98 -14.69 -12.13
CA ARG A 55 -5.53 -16.05 -12.05
C ARG A 55 -6.48 -16.14 -10.85
N ASN A 56 -7.69 -16.64 -11.09
CA ASN A 56 -8.58 -17.05 -10.01
C ASN A 56 -7.98 -18.31 -9.38
N ALA A 57 -7.66 -18.25 -8.09
CA ALA A 57 -6.94 -19.33 -7.39
C ALA A 57 -7.81 -20.57 -7.21
N GLU A 58 -9.10 -20.39 -7.03
CA GLU A 58 -10.08 -21.45 -6.74
C GLU A 58 -10.38 -22.29 -7.99
N THR A 59 -10.49 -21.64 -9.17
CA THR A 59 -10.81 -22.30 -10.45
C THR A 59 -9.58 -22.61 -11.31
N GLY A 60 -8.43 -21.99 -10.99
CA GLY A 60 -7.22 -22.06 -11.82
C GLY A 60 -7.29 -21.26 -13.11
N ARG A 61 -8.44 -20.64 -13.42
CA ARG A 61 -8.65 -19.89 -14.66
C ARG A 61 -7.78 -18.62 -14.72
N GLY A 62 -7.09 -18.43 -15.84
CA GLY A 62 -6.27 -17.25 -16.12
C GLY A 62 -7.04 -16.17 -16.88
N PHE A 63 -6.66 -14.90 -16.66
CA PHE A 63 -7.24 -13.72 -17.29
C PHE A 63 -6.15 -12.73 -17.69
N THR A 64 -6.32 -12.07 -18.82
CA THR A 64 -5.47 -10.95 -19.27
C THR A 64 -5.95 -9.61 -18.72
N SER A 65 -7.23 -9.53 -18.28
CA SER A 65 -7.84 -8.36 -17.69
C SER A 65 -8.11 -8.57 -16.19
N LEU A 66 -7.68 -7.62 -15.36
CA LEU A 66 -7.97 -7.61 -13.93
C LEU A 66 -9.47 -7.55 -13.68
N GLN A 67 -10.22 -6.70 -14.44
CA GLN A 67 -11.67 -6.62 -14.29
C GLN A 67 -12.35 -7.95 -14.59
N ALA A 68 -11.93 -8.65 -15.65
CA ALA A 68 -12.50 -9.96 -15.99
C ALA A 68 -12.22 -11.00 -14.89
N ALA A 69 -11.06 -10.93 -14.22
CA ALA A 69 -10.77 -11.77 -13.07
C ALA A 69 -11.68 -11.45 -11.89
N VAL A 70 -11.92 -10.17 -11.59
CA VAL A 70 -12.87 -9.70 -10.55
C VAL A 70 -14.29 -10.17 -10.87
N ASP A 71 -14.75 -9.96 -12.11
CA ASP A 71 -16.11 -10.34 -12.54
C ASP A 71 -16.33 -11.86 -12.47
N SER A 72 -15.26 -12.66 -12.62
CA SER A 72 -15.35 -14.12 -12.52
C SER A 72 -15.65 -14.64 -11.11
N ILE A 73 -15.43 -13.81 -10.08
CA ILE A 73 -15.75 -14.14 -8.69
C ILE A 73 -17.21 -13.72 -8.36
N GLY A 74 -17.61 -12.53 -8.86
CA GLY A 74 -18.98 -12.02 -8.67
C GLY A 74 -19.31 -11.79 -7.19
N ASP A 75 -20.40 -12.38 -6.73
CA ASP A 75 -20.91 -12.28 -5.35
C ASP A 75 -20.23 -13.24 -4.37
N ALA A 76 -19.43 -14.17 -4.88
CA ALA A 76 -18.77 -15.19 -4.08
C ALA A 76 -17.54 -14.66 -3.32
N GLU A 77 -16.87 -15.55 -2.58
CA GLU A 77 -15.52 -15.33 -2.08
C GLU A 77 -14.50 -15.97 -3.02
N GLY A 78 -13.42 -15.24 -3.29
CA GLY A 78 -12.36 -15.76 -4.16
C GLY A 78 -11.07 -14.96 -4.09
N THR A 79 -10.01 -15.57 -4.65
CA THR A 79 -8.66 -15.00 -4.66
C THR A 79 -8.16 -14.78 -6.08
N ILE A 80 -7.70 -13.58 -6.37
CA ILE A 80 -6.99 -13.26 -7.60
C ILE A 80 -5.49 -13.25 -7.31
N LEU A 81 -4.78 -14.22 -7.87
CA LEU A 81 -3.32 -14.26 -7.87
C LEU A 81 -2.78 -13.38 -9.00
N ILE A 82 -1.87 -12.49 -8.65
CA ILE A 82 -1.30 -11.49 -9.58
C ILE A 82 0.19 -11.77 -9.75
N THR A 83 0.62 -12.09 -10.95
CA THR A 83 2.02 -12.39 -11.24
C THR A 83 2.90 -11.14 -11.17
N PRO A 84 4.24 -11.27 -11.04
CA PRO A 84 5.13 -10.13 -11.19
C PRO A 84 4.93 -9.43 -12.53
N GLY A 85 4.90 -8.10 -12.49
CA GLY A 85 4.70 -7.28 -13.70
C GLY A 85 4.29 -5.84 -13.37
N ASN A 86 4.25 -4.99 -14.41
CA ASN A 86 3.78 -3.61 -14.33
C ASN A 86 2.47 -3.50 -15.13
N TYR A 87 1.39 -3.15 -14.44
CA TYR A 87 0.03 -3.19 -14.96
C TYR A 87 -0.59 -1.80 -15.05
N ARG A 88 -0.94 -1.39 -16.26
CA ARG A 88 -1.79 -0.23 -16.50
C ARG A 88 -3.26 -0.67 -16.55
N GLN A 89 -3.71 -1.27 -15.46
CA GLN A 89 -5.06 -1.80 -15.32
C GLN A 89 -5.67 -1.35 -14.00
N CYS A 90 -6.98 -1.37 -13.92
CA CYS A 90 -7.74 -1.11 -12.72
C CYS A 90 -8.95 -2.05 -12.67
N ALA A 91 -9.60 -2.17 -11.53
CA ALA A 91 -10.83 -2.95 -11.40
C ALA A 91 -11.81 -2.33 -10.40
N VAL A 92 -13.09 -2.62 -10.63
CA VAL A 92 -14.21 -2.30 -9.75
C VAL A 92 -14.77 -3.60 -9.20
N GLN A 93 -14.64 -3.83 -7.90
CA GLN A 93 -15.33 -4.89 -7.19
C GLN A 93 -16.73 -4.40 -6.81
N LYS A 94 -17.78 -4.97 -7.38
CA LYS A 94 -19.18 -4.55 -7.12
C LYS A 94 -19.78 -5.26 -5.91
N SER A 95 -19.36 -6.49 -5.64
CA SER A 95 -19.92 -7.36 -4.62
C SER A 95 -18.91 -8.41 -4.14
N GLY A 96 -19.33 -9.36 -3.31
CA GLY A 96 -18.53 -10.49 -2.85
C GLY A 96 -17.37 -10.14 -1.90
N ILE A 97 -16.51 -11.12 -1.70
CA ILE A 97 -15.28 -11.01 -0.90
C ILE A 97 -14.09 -11.38 -1.77
N ILE A 98 -13.22 -10.42 -2.09
CA ILE A 98 -12.11 -10.66 -3.03
C ILE A 98 -10.76 -10.42 -2.36
N ALA A 99 -9.89 -11.42 -2.46
CA ALA A 99 -8.48 -11.29 -2.12
C ALA A 99 -7.65 -11.01 -3.38
N PHE A 100 -6.97 -9.88 -3.43
CA PHE A 100 -5.98 -9.50 -4.43
C PHE A 100 -4.59 -9.80 -3.88
N ARG A 101 -3.94 -10.84 -4.37
CA ARG A 101 -2.65 -11.30 -3.82
C ARG A 101 -1.56 -11.31 -4.87
N ALA A 102 -0.47 -10.60 -4.63
CA ALA A 102 0.74 -10.74 -5.43
C ALA A 102 1.36 -12.13 -5.21
N VAL A 103 1.72 -12.82 -6.29
CA VAL A 103 2.42 -14.11 -6.21
C VAL A 103 3.79 -13.92 -5.56
N VAL A 104 4.46 -12.80 -5.86
CA VAL A 104 5.70 -12.37 -5.21
C VAL A 104 5.48 -10.97 -4.66
N PRO A 105 5.45 -10.80 -3.32
CA PRO A 105 5.20 -9.49 -2.71
C PRO A 105 6.15 -8.41 -3.24
N GLY A 106 5.60 -7.22 -3.58
CA GLY A 106 6.35 -6.09 -4.10
C GLY A 106 6.68 -6.14 -5.59
N GLN A 107 6.33 -7.21 -6.30
CA GLN A 107 6.63 -7.35 -7.72
C GLN A 107 5.41 -7.19 -8.66
N SER A 108 4.19 -7.12 -8.12
CA SER A 108 2.98 -6.83 -8.88
C SER A 108 2.65 -5.35 -8.72
N ILE A 109 2.88 -4.56 -9.77
CA ILE A 109 2.86 -3.09 -9.74
C ILE A 109 1.68 -2.58 -10.56
N PHE A 110 0.72 -1.90 -9.94
CA PHE A 110 -0.30 -1.12 -10.64
C PHE A 110 0.17 0.31 -10.80
N ASP A 111 0.16 0.81 -12.03
CA ASP A 111 0.77 2.09 -12.39
C ASP A 111 -0.20 2.95 -13.21
N THR A 112 -0.40 4.19 -12.79
CA THR A 112 -1.11 5.30 -13.48
C THR A 112 -2.61 5.10 -13.73
N LYS A 113 -3.11 3.88 -13.93
CA LYS A 113 -4.50 3.64 -14.36
C LYS A 113 -5.45 3.63 -13.17
N THR A 114 -6.47 4.48 -13.22
CA THR A 114 -7.59 4.52 -12.29
C THR A 114 -8.89 4.14 -12.98
N CYS A 115 -9.75 3.39 -12.31
CA CYS A 115 -11.14 3.17 -12.68
C CYS A 115 -11.99 4.31 -12.12
N GLU A 116 -12.99 4.74 -12.87
CA GLU A 116 -13.93 5.80 -12.52
C GLU A 116 -13.26 7.13 -12.12
N GLY A 117 -12.01 7.35 -12.58
CA GLY A 117 -11.23 8.51 -12.15
C GLY A 117 -10.81 8.49 -10.68
N LYS A 118 -11.02 7.38 -9.95
CA LYS A 118 -10.86 7.28 -8.49
C LYS A 118 -9.61 6.52 -8.06
N ALA A 119 -9.46 5.24 -8.47
CA ALA A 119 -8.39 4.39 -7.95
C ALA A 119 -8.05 3.21 -8.88
N ALA A 120 -6.91 2.56 -8.62
CA ALA A 120 -6.59 1.29 -9.27
C ALA A 120 -7.57 0.18 -8.85
N LEU A 121 -7.96 0.15 -7.57
CA LEU A 121 -9.03 -0.72 -7.08
C LEU A 121 -10.15 0.14 -6.48
N VAL A 122 -11.36 0.02 -7.02
CA VAL A 122 -12.59 0.61 -6.47
C VAL A 122 -13.42 -0.53 -5.85
N LEU A 123 -13.64 -0.48 -4.53
CA LEU A 123 -14.16 -1.59 -3.75
C LEU A 123 -15.56 -1.26 -3.20
N ARG A 124 -16.55 -2.09 -3.56
CA ARG A 124 -17.96 -2.00 -3.15
C ARG A 124 -18.51 -3.33 -2.62
N GLY A 125 -17.64 -4.34 -2.53
CA GLY A 125 -18.01 -5.65 -2.01
C GLY A 125 -18.17 -5.66 -0.50
N THR A 126 -18.50 -6.82 0.04
CA THR A 126 -18.60 -7.09 1.49
C THR A 126 -17.22 -6.93 2.15
N ALA A 127 -16.17 -7.44 1.48
CA ALA A 127 -14.79 -7.26 1.93
C ALA A 127 -13.80 -7.35 0.78
N ALA A 128 -12.64 -6.74 0.98
CA ALA A 128 -11.47 -6.93 0.14
C ALA A 128 -10.21 -7.17 0.98
N ARG A 129 -9.32 -8.02 0.48
CA ARG A 129 -7.99 -8.25 1.05
C ARG A 129 -6.95 -7.94 -0.03
N VAL A 130 -5.95 -7.13 0.29
CA VAL A 130 -4.88 -6.73 -0.63
C VAL A 130 -3.55 -7.08 -0.01
N ASP A 131 -2.78 -7.94 -0.67
CA ASP A 131 -1.54 -8.45 -0.11
C ASP A 131 -0.37 -8.38 -1.10
N GLY A 132 0.70 -7.71 -0.69
CA GLY A 132 1.97 -7.67 -1.41
C GLY A 132 1.97 -6.85 -2.70
N ILE A 133 1.00 -5.95 -2.93
CA ILE A 133 0.83 -5.19 -4.17
C ILE A 133 1.46 -3.81 -4.05
N VAL A 134 2.01 -3.32 -5.15
CA VAL A 134 2.50 -1.94 -5.31
C VAL A 134 1.50 -1.11 -6.11
N PHE A 135 1.12 0.05 -5.58
CA PHE A 135 0.30 1.06 -6.26
C PHE A 135 1.13 2.34 -6.42
N GLN A 136 1.24 2.83 -7.65
CA GLN A 136 2.03 4.04 -7.90
C GLN A 136 1.44 4.95 -8.98
N ASN A 137 1.80 6.24 -8.89
CA ASN A 137 1.51 7.26 -9.89
C ASN A 137 0.01 7.47 -10.18
N MET A 138 -0.87 7.13 -9.22
CA MET A 138 -2.32 7.31 -9.38
C MET A 138 -2.70 8.78 -9.38
N ARG A 139 -3.49 9.18 -10.37
CA ARG A 139 -4.04 10.53 -10.53
C ARG A 139 -5.52 10.45 -10.86
N GLY A 140 -6.30 11.37 -10.31
CA GLY A 140 -7.72 11.50 -10.60
C GLY A 140 -8.07 12.93 -11.07
N PRO A 141 -9.22 13.12 -11.75
CA PRO A 141 -9.65 14.45 -12.19
C PRO A 141 -9.89 15.41 -11.01
N GLU A 142 -10.33 14.88 -9.87
CA GLU A 142 -10.55 15.65 -8.63
C GLU A 142 -9.29 15.74 -7.74
N ALA A 143 -8.12 15.41 -8.30
CA ALA A 143 -6.83 15.45 -7.61
C ALA A 143 -6.78 14.57 -6.34
N ASN A 144 -7.47 13.44 -6.37
CA ASN A 144 -7.57 12.46 -5.28
C ASN A 144 -7.38 11.01 -5.75
N GLY A 145 -6.69 10.81 -6.88
CA GLY A 145 -6.40 9.49 -7.44
C GLY A 145 -5.64 8.61 -6.45
N ALA A 146 -6.22 7.45 -6.10
CA ALA A 146 -5.76 6.56 -5.05
C ALA A 146 -5.28 5.20 -5.57
N GLY A 147 -4.46 4.51 -4.77
CA GLY A 147 -4.21 3.09 -4.99
C GLY A 147 -5.49 2.28 -4.78
N ILE A 148 -6.19 2.57 -3.68
CA ILE A 148 -7.45 1.90 -3.31
C ILE A 148 -8.50 2.95 -2.93
N ARG A 149 -9.69 2.85 -3.53
CA ARG A 149 -10.91 3.54 -3.11
C ARG A 149 -11.89 2.54 -2.53
N VAL A 150 -12.23 2.66 -1.24
CA VAL A 150 -13.27 1.84 -0.60
C VAL A 150 -14.55 2.67 -0.51
N GLU A 151 -15.62 2.19 -1.09
CA GLU A 151 -16.93 2.87 -1.02
C GLU A 151 -17.84 2.23 0.02
N LYS A 152 -17.63 0.95 0.35
CA LYS A 152 -18.26 0.24 1.48
C LYS A 152 -17.51 -1.06 1.78
N GLY A 153 -17.83 -1.68 2.92
CA GLY A 153 -17.34 -2.98 3.35
C GLY A 153 -15.94 -2.94 3.96
N ASN A 154 -15.45 -4.09 4.34
CA ASN A 154 -14.20 -4.24 5.05
C ASN A 154 -12.98 -4.22 4.11
N LEU A 155 -11.88 -3.64 4.56
CA LEU A 155 -10.60 -3.70 3.85
C LEU A 155 -9.49 -4.22 4.76
N THR A 156 -8.75 -5.22 4.29
CA THR A 156 -7.48 -5.63 4.90
C THR A 156 -6.35 -5.43 3.89
N VAL A 157 -5.31 -4.69 4.29
CA VAL A 157 -4.12 -4.45 3.47
C VAL A 157 -2.88 -4.95 4.22
N THR A 158 -2.10 -5.79 3.57
CA THR A 158 -0.86 -6.32 4.14
C THR A 158 0.29 -6.20 3.15
N ARG A 159 1.52 -5.97 3.65
CA ARG A 159 2.78 -6.00 2.88
C ARG A 159 2.75 -5.23 1.55
N SER A 160 1.92 -4.17 1.47
CA SER A 160 1.68 -3.43 0.24
C SER A 160 2.39 -2.07 0.25
N ILE A 161 2.66 -1.54 -0.93
CA ILE A 161 3.41 -0.30 -1.12
C ILE A 161 2.56 0.69 -1.91
N PHE A 162 2.37 1.88 -1.36
CA PHE A 162 1.70 2.99 -2.00
C PHE A 162 2.68 4.13 -2.18
N ARG A 163 2.90 4.57 -3.42
CA ARG A 163 3.89 5.61 -3.68
C ARG A 163 3.55 6.53 -4.83
N SER A 164 4.00 7.78 -4.71
CA SER A 164 3.96 8.77 -5.80
C SER A 164 2.55 8.98 -6.40
N SER A 165 1.50 8.77 -5.62
CA SER A 165 0.09 8.97 -5.99
C SER A 165 -0.48 10.18 -5.26
N GLU A 166 -1.66 10.64 -5.66
CA GLU A 166 -2.35 11.70 -4.91
C GLU A 166 -2.81 11.17 -3.56
N GLN A 167 -3.32 9.93 -3.49
CA GLN A 167 -3.60 9.23 -2.24
C GLN A 167 -3.13 7.78 -2.29
N GLY A 168 -2.87 7.19 -1.12
CA GLY A 168 -2.65 5.74 -1.01
C GLY A 168 -3.99 5.02 -0.93
N ILE A 169 -4.75 5.31 0.15
CA ILE A 169 -6.07 4.74 0.41
C ILE A 169 -7.04 5.87 0.73
N LEU A 170 -8.20 5.85 0.09
CA LEU A 170 -9.30 6.78 0.32
C LEU A 170 -10.59 6.01 0.51
N THR A 171 -11.35 6.27 1.58
CA THR A 171 -12.64 5.63 1.79
C THR A 171 -13.80 6.63 1.72
N ALA A 172 -15.00 6.15 1.43
CA ALA A 172 -16.26 6.79 1.77
C ALA A 172 -16.57 6.51 3.25
N ASP A 173 -17.80 6.77 3.68
CA ASP A 173 -18.27 6.45 5.02
C ASP A 173 -18.96 5.07 5.02
N ASP A 174 -18.61 4.23 5.99
CA ASP A 174 -19.31 2.98 6.32
C ASP A 174 -19.10 2.66 7.79
N ARG A 175 -20.05 3.04 8.63
CA ARG A 175 -19.96 2.88 10.10
C ARG A 175 -19.93 1.42 10.57
N THR A 176 -20.29 0.49 9.70
CA THR A 176 -20.29 -0.95 9.99
C THR A 176 -19.01 -1.64 9.52
N GLY A 177 -18.23 -0.97 8.69
CA GLY A 177 -17.01 -1.50 8.11
C GLY A 177 -15.78 -1.28 8.98
N ASP A 178 -14.81 -2.16 8.85
CA ASP A 178 -13.51 -2.10 9.49
C ASP A 178 -12.38 -2.02 8.44
N ILE A 179 -11.40 -1.17 8.70
CA ILE A 179 -10.20 -1.03 7.89
C ILE A 179 -8.98 -1.52 8.69
N SER A 180 -8.25 -2.46 8.13
CA SER A 180 -7.01 -2.99 8.72
C SER A 180 -5.84 -2.87 7.75
N ILE A 181 -4.76 -2.23 8.19
CA ILE A 181 -3.54 -2.00 7.41
C ILE A 181 -2.34 -2.47 8.23
N SER A 182 -1.52 -3.35 7.67
CA SER A 182 -0.32 -3.79 8.38
C SER A 182 0.88 -3.97 7.45
N GLN A 183 2.09 -3.83 7.99
CA GLN A 183 3.36 -4.08 7.29
C GLN A 183 3.44 -3.39 5.91
N SER A 184 2.83 -2.21 5.78
CA SER A 184 2.68 -1.51 4.51
C SER A 184 3.43 -0.19 4.50
N SER A 185 3.79 0.32 3.31
CA SER A 185 4.56 1.54 3.16
C SER A 185 3.82 2.57 2.33
N PHE A 186 3.83 3.82 2.79
CA PHE A 186 3.19 4.98 2.18
C PHE A 186 4.24 6.07 1.96
N SER A 187 4.61 6.34 0.72
CA SER A 187 5.70 7.26 0.38
C SER A 187 5.36 8.20 -0.76
N ARG A 188 5.71 9.48 -0.64
CA ARG A 188 5.46 10.51 -1.66
C ARG A 188 3.98 10.61 -2.05
N LEU A 189 3.12 10.56 -1.07
CA LEU A 189 1.67 10.69 -1.21
C LEU A 189 1.21 12.03 -0.63
N GLY A 190 -0.02 12.38 -0.94
CA GLY A 190 -0.61 13.64 -0.53
C GLY A 190 -0.34 14.76 -1.53
N ARG A 191 -1.12 15.81 -1.43
CA ARG A 191 -0.96 17.10 -2.13
C ARG A 191 -1.89 18.17 -1.52
N CYS A 192 -1.53 19.44 -1.62
CA CYS A 192 -2.35 20.60 -1.24
C CYS A 192 -2.19 21.74 -2.26
N ASP A 193 -2.21 21.42 -3.54
CA ASP A 193 -2.06 22.36 -4.65
C ASP A 193 -3.39 22.54 -5.43
N ARG A 194 -3.39 23.40 -6.41
CA ARG A 194 -4.48 23.60 -7.38
C ARG A 194 -5.78 24.15 -6.80
N GLY A 195 -5.80 24.71 -5.57
CA GLY A 195 -7.01 25.23 -4.94
C GLY A 195 -8.09 24.17 -4.65
N LEU A 196 -7.73 22.90 -4.69
CA LEU A 196 -8.61 21.77 -4.37
C LEU A 196 -8.34 21.28 -2.93
N PRO A 197 -9.31 20.60 -2.29
CA PRO A 197 -9.06 19.98 -0.99
C PRO A 197 -7.81 19.11 -1.00
N CYS A 198 -7.05 19.15 0.08
CA CYS A 198 -5.82 18.36 0.19
C CYS A 198 -6.10 16.86 0.09
N ALA A 199 -5.25 16.17 -0.63
CA ALA A 199 -5.16 14.72 -0.59
C ALA A 199 -4.19 14.28 0.52
N HIS A 200 -4.37 13.08 1.05
CA HIS A 200 -3.64 12.54 2.21
C HIS A 200 -2.99 11.20 1.87
N SER A 201 -1.99 10.75 2.65
CA SER A 201 -1.44 9.42 2.37
C SER A 201 -2.48 8.32 2.62
N VAL A 202 -3.21 8.41 3.72
CA VAL A 202 -4.38 7.57 4.03
C VAL A 202 -5.50 8.46 4.55
N TYR A 203 -6.67 8.38 3.94
CA TYR A 203 -7.87 9.06 4.45
C TYR A 203 -9.00 8.06 4.62
N ILE A 204 -9.43 7.87 5.86
CA ILE A 204 -10.53 7.01 6.26
C ILE A 204 -11.71 7.89 6.64
N GLY A 205 -12.83 7.70 5.98
CA GLY A 205 -14.12 8.30 6.30
C GLY A 205 -14.72 7.76 7.61
N GLY A 206 -16.01 7.94 7.81
CA GLY A 206 -16.74 7.50 8.99
C GLY A 206 -16.90 5.98 9.06
N TYR A 207 -15.81 5.27 9.34
CA TYR A 207 -15.77 3.82 9.55
C TYR A 207 -15.97 3.42 11.02
N GLY A 208 -16.36 2.16 11.28
CA GLY A 208 -16.49 1.59 12.62
C GLY A 208 -15.16 1.49 13.34
N ALA A 209 -14.14 0.96 12.66
CA ALA A 209 -12.79 0.90 13.20
C ALA A 209 -11.70 1.06 12.15
N LEU A 210 -10.55 1.56 12.60
CA LEU A 210 -9.30 1.59 11.86
C LEU A 210 -8.18 0.96 12.68
N SER A 211 -7.49 -0.01 12.11
CA SER A 211 -6.25 -0.57 12.65
C SER A 211 -5.10 -0.33 11.68
N ILE A 212 -4.03 0.33 12.13
CA ILE A 212 -2.78 0.48 11.37
C ILE A 212 -1.62 0.04 12.23
N THR A 213 -0.89 -0.98 11.78
CA THR A 213 0.20 -1.55 12.56
C THR A 213 1.44 -1.81 11.70
N LYS A 214 2.62 -1.69 12.30
CA LYS A 214 3.92 -2.06 11.69
C LYS A 214 4.10 -1.46 10.27
N SER A 215 3.60 -0.26 10.07
CA SER A 215 3.58 0.42 8.77
C SER A 215 4.44 1.68 8.79
N ARG A 216 4.88 2.13 7.62
CA ARG A 216 5.75 3.29 7.45
C ARG A 216 5.10 4.34 6.56
N PHE A 217 5.15 5.57 7.03
CA PHE A 217 4.71 6.76 6.33
C PHE A 217 5.89 7.71 6.17
N GLU A 218 6.20 8.12 4.94
CA GLU A 218 7.36 8.98 4.70
C GLU A 218 7.20 9.88 3.47
N ARG A 219 7.99 10.98 3.45
CA ARG A 219 8.14 11.83 2.28
C ARG A 219 6.81 12.33 1.68
N GLY A 220 5.84 12.68 2.52
CA GLY A 220 4.57 13.24 2.05
C GLY A 220 4.77 14.48 1.18
N ASN A 221 3.86 14.73 0.25
CA ASN A 221 3.88 15.89 -0.66
C ASN A 221 2.71 16.85 -0.39
N GLY A 222 2.24 16.94 0.84
CA GLY A 222 1.11 17.75 1.30
C GLY A 222 0.07 16.92 2.04
N GLY A 223 -0.85 17.59 2.73
CA GLY A 223 -1.88 16.96 3.53
C GLY A 223 -1.34 16.16 4.73
N HIS A 224 -2.20 15.37 5.34
CA HIS A 224 -1.85 14.53 6.48
C HIS A 224 -1.27 13.18 6.03
N TYR A 225 -0.43 12.56 6.88
CA TYR A 225 -0.04 11.17 6.64
C TYR A 225 -1.21 10.23 6.90
N LEU A 226 -1.95 10.46 7.99
CA LEU A 226 -3.16 9.74 8.30
C LEU A 226 -4.25 10.74 8.72
N LYS A 227 -5.38 10.74 8.02
CA LYS A 227 -6.63 11.39 8.43
C LYS A 227 -7.68 10.32 8.63
N SER A 228 -8.35 10.29 9.79
CA SER A 228 -9.36 9.27 10.09
C SER A 228 -10.55 9.84 10.83
N ARG A 229 -11.73 9.52 10.31
CA ARG A 229 -13.04 9.79 10.95
C ARG A 229 -13.63 8.51 11.56
N ALA A 230 -12.88 7.42 11.62
CA ALA A 230 -13.30 6.17 12.24
C ALA A 230 -13.54 6.37 13.75
N SER A 231 -14.58 5.71 14.28
CA SER A 231 -14.95 5.86 15.69
C SER A 231 -13.96 5.24 16.65
N ARG A 232 -13.30 4.17 16.23
CA ARG A 232 -12.24 3.49 17.00
C ARG A 232 -10.95 3.42 16.19
N VAL A 233 -9.83 3.65 16.84
CA VAL A 233 -8.51 3.58 16.20
C VAL A 233 -7.56 2.71 17.00
N THR A 234 -6.76 1.91 16.29
CA THR A 234 -5.59 1.21 16.80
C THR A 234 -4.42 1.54 15.90
N ILE A 235 -3.55 2.46 16.31
CA ILE A 235 -2.43 2.94 15.52
C ILE A 235 -1.16 2.63 16.31
N THR A 236 -0.53 1.47 16.00
CA THR A 236 0.56 0.99 16.86
C THR A 236 1.75 0.48 16.06
N ASP A 237 2.94 0.67 16.62
CA ASP A 237 4.19 0.16 16.06
C ASP A 237 4.51 0.69 14.65
N ASN A 238 4.12 1.94 14.34
CA ASN A 238 4.34 2.57 13.04
C ASN A 238 5.47 3.60 13.09
N ALA A 239 6.01 3.93 11.92
CA ALA A 239 6.94 5.04 11.74
C ALA A 239 6.31 6.12 10.84
N PHE A 240 6.30 7.36 11.33
CA PHE A 240 5.90 8.57 10.60
C PHE A 240 7.12 9.46 10.44
N ASP A 241 7.82 9.32 9.31
CA ASP A 241 9.07 10.02 9.02
C ASP A 241 8.85 11.14 7.99
N ASP A 242 8.63 12.34 8.50
CA ASP A 242 8.44 13.54 7.69
C ASP A 242 9.75 14.31 7.41
N SER A 243 10.90 13.78 7.80
CA SER A 243 12.20 14.47 7.64
C SER A 243 12.48 14.94 6.21
N ARG A 244 11.88 14.29 5.22
CA ARG A 244 11.94 14.63 3.79
C ARG A 244 10.55 14.92 3.20
N GLY A 245 9.56 15.22 4.03
CA GLY A 245 8.24 15.67 3.61
C GLY A 245 8.28 17.08 3.01
N ARG A 246 7.26 17.43 2.24
CA ARG A 246 7.07 18.74 1.63
C ARG A 246 5.66 19.23 1.90
N GLU A 247 5.53 20.38 2.52
CA GLU A 247 4.25 21.05 2.79
C GLU A 247 3.19 20.11 3.43
N THR A 248 3.67 19.16 4.23
CA THR A 248 2.80 18.21 4.93
C THR A 248 2.13 18.90 6.13
N SER A 249 0.96 18.39 6.53
CA SER A 249 0.25 18.86 7.70
C SER A 249 0.48 17.91 8.89
N TYR A 250 -0.53 17.55 9.67
CA TYR A 250 -0.39 16.67 10.83
C TYR A 250 0.00 15.24 10.43
N MET A 251 0.67 14.52 11.34
CA MET A 251 1.00 13.11 11.10
C MET A 251 -0.19 12.21 11.32
N ILE A 252 -0.97 12.46 12.38
CA ILE A 252 -2.26 11.84 12.62
C ILE A 252 -3.29 12.93 12.87
N ASP A 253 -4.37 12.88 12.11
CA ASP A 253 -5.52 13.75 12.25
C ASP A 253 -6.78 12.91 12.52
N LEU A 254 -7.39 13.12 13.69
CA LEU A 254 -8.67 12.54 14.11
C LEU A 254 -9.71 13.66 14.19
N PRO A 255 -10.14 14.21 13.04
CA PRO A 255 -10.82 15.52 12.99
C PRO A 255 -12.18 15.55 13.72
N ASN A 256 -12.81 14.39 13.89
CA ASN A 256 -14.10 14.26 14.57
C ASN A 256 -14.03 13.57 15.94
N GLY A 257 -12.82 13.39 16.47
CA GLY A 257 -12.57 12.56 17.65
C GLY A 257 -12.49 11.07 17.30
N ALA A 258 -12.02 10.28 18.23
CA ALA A 258 -12.00 8.81 18.17
C ALA A 258 -11.67 8.25 19.55
N ASN A 259 -12.04 6.99 19.79
CA ASN A 259 -11.59 6.21 20.94
C ASN A 259 -10.54 5.16 20.50
N GLY A 260 -9.81 4.56 21.46
CA GLY A 260 -8.86 3.49 21.19
C GLY A 260 -7.42 3.80 21.59
N SER A 261 -6.44 3.45 20.73
CA SER A 261 -5.03 3.52 21.12
C SER A 261 -4.11 4.02 20.00
N ILE A 262 -3.18 4.92 20.35
CA ILE A 262 -2.04 5.36 19.52
C ILE A 262 -0.78 5.08 20.34
N ALA A 263 -0.06 3.99 20.02
CA ALA A 263 1.02 3.55 20.90
C ALA A 263 2.25 3.02 20.17
N ARG A 264 3.42 3.18 20.74
CA ARG A 264 4.70 2.66 20.23
C ARG A 264 5.01 3.09 18.81
N ASN A 265 4.54 4.27 18.42
CA ASN A 265 4.88 4.86 17.14
C ASN A 265 6.09 5.77 17.27
N ILE A 266 6.83 5.91 16.18
CA ILE A 266 7.95 6.84 16.05
C ILE A 266 7.53 7.96 15.10
N PHE A 267 7.69 9.21 15.55
CA PHE A 267 7.35 10.40 14.78
C PHE A 267 8.57 11.31 14.61
N VAL A 268 8.86 11.69 13.38
CA VAL A 268 9.89 12.70 13.06
C VAL A 268 9.25 13.81 12.24
N GLN A 269 9.11 15.01 12.79
CA GLN A 269 8.55 16.16 12.08
C GLN A 269 9.63 16.88 11.27
N GLY A 270 9.40 17.03 9.97
CA GLY A 270 10.33 17.66 9.03
C GLY A 270 10.28 19.18 9.01
N ALA A 271 11.15 19.80 8.24
CA ALA A 271 11.26 21.25 8.12
C ALA A 271 10.12 21.86 7.28
N SER A 272 9.74 21.21 6.16
CA SER A 272 8.74 21.72 5.23
C SER A 272 7.35 21.27 5.63
N LYS A 273 6.61 22.15 6.30
CA LYS A 273 5.25 21.88 6.82
C LYS A 273 4.30 22.99 6.40
N GLU A 274 3.15 22.61 5.86
CA GLU A 274 1.99 23.52 5.77
C GLU A 274 1.46 23.81 7.17
N ASN A 275 1.39 22.79 8.03
CA ASN A 275 1.03 22.96 9.43
C ASN A 275 1.92 22.12 10.36
N TYR A 276 2.62 22.80 11.25
CA TYR A 276 3.55 22.21 12.21
C TYR A 276 3.10 22.36 13.67
N SER A 277 1.90 22.90 13.89
CA SER A 277 1.44 23.24 15.25
C SER A 277 1.27 22.01 16.16
N ALA A 278 1.04 20.83 15.58
CA ALA A 278 0.91 19.58 16.31
C ALA A 278 1.41 18.37 15.48
N PHE A 279 1.66 17.25 16.17
CA PHE A 279 1.88 15.94 15.54
C PHE A 279 0.57 15.20 15.37
N ILE A 280 -0.24 15.16 16.42
CA ILE A 280 -1.54 14.48 16.49
C ILE A 280 -2.60 15.53 16.85
N THR A 281 -3.70 15.54 16.09
CA THR A 281 -4.86 16.40 16.37
C THR A 281 -6.10 15.56 16.64
N VAL A 282 -6.93 16.02 17.59
CA VAL A 282 -8.16 15.35 18.02
C VAL A 282 -9.31 16.34 17.98
N ALA A 283 -10.38 16.02 17.25
CA ALA A 283 -11.66 16.71 17.16
C ALA A 283 -11.60 18.19 16.72
N HIS A 284 -10.62 18.60 15.90
CA HIS A 284 -10.48 19.99 15.46
C HIS A 284 -11.52 20.44 14.40
N GLU A 285 -12.17 19.50 13.72
CA GLU A 285 -13.31 19.77 12.82
C GLU A 285 -14.67 19.54 13.50
N GLY A 286 -14.69 19.37 14.82
CA GLY A 286 -15.88 19.15 15.63
C GLY A 286 -15.92 17.76 16.27
N ARG A 287 -16.47 17.71 17.48
CA ARG A 287 -16.64 16.47 18.23
C ARG A 287 -17.88 15.71 17.77
N MET A 288 -17.74 14.80 16.84
CA MET A 288 -18.81 13.88 16.42
C MET A 288 -18.78 12.56 17.20
N GLN A 289 -17.65 12.22 17.81
CA GLN A 289 -17.42 10.99 18.56
C GLN A 289 -16.68 11.30 19.85
N SER A 290 -16.92 10.48 20.88
CA SER A 290 -16.18 10.63 22.13
C SER A 290 -14.73 10.21 21.96
N SER A 291 -13.84 10.98 22.50
CA SER A 291 -12.42 10.65 22.68
C SER A 291 -12.08 10.33 24.13
N ASP A 292 -13.10 10.14 25.00
CA ASP A 292 -12.85 9.81 26.40
C ASP A 292 -12.13 8.48 26.51
N GLY A 293 -10.99 8.50 27.20
CA GLY A 293 -10.12 7.33 27.33
C GLY A 293 -9.25 7.02 26.11
N LEU A 294 -9.25 7.85 25.03
CA LEU A 294 -8.28 7.66 23.93
C LEU A 294 -6.87 7.63 24.52
N SER A 295 -6.21 6.48 24.37
CA SER A 295 -4.89 6.21 24.95
C SER A 295 -3.77 6.56 23.97
N ILE A 296 -2.89 7.49 24.36
CA ILE A 296 -1.73 7.91 23.57
C ILE A 296 -0.47 7.70 24.38
N ASN A 297 0.19 6.56 24.21
CA ASN A 297 1.24 6.13 25.13
C ASN A 297 2.44 5.48 24.45
N ALA A 298 3.58 5.48 25.13
CA ALA A 298 4.82 4.83 24.72
C ALA A 298 5.28 5.21 23.29
N ASN A 299 4.90 6.39 22.78
CA ASN A 299 5.36 6.89 21.48
C ASN A 299 6.67 7.66 21.63
N GLU A 300 7.42 7.76 20.55
CA GLU A 300 8.60 8.63 20.43
C GLU A 300 8.31 9.72 19.41
N ALA A 301 8.55 10.98 19.77
CA ALA A 301 8.38 12.10 18.85
C ALA A 301 9.55 13.07 18.91
N SER A 302 10.02 13.50 17.74
CA SER A 302 11.09 14.48 17.61
C SER A 302 10.89 15.36 16.39
N VAL A 303 11.61 16.48 16.32
CA VAL A 303 11.82 17.22 15.08
C VAL A 303 13.08 16.71 14.39
N ALA A 304 13.13 16.84 13.06
CA ALA A 304 14.29 16.43 12.28
C ALA A 304 15.53 17.24 12.64
N PRO A 305 16.74 16.70 12.48
CA PRO A 305 17.98 17.43 12.73
C PRO A 305 18.03 18.77 11.96
N GLY A 306 18.46 19.83 12.63
CA GLY A 306 18.53 21.18 12.06
C GLY A 306 17.21 21.95 12.05
N VAL A 307 16.11 21.35 12.51
CA VAL A 307 14.82 22.03 12.65
C VAL A 307 14.71 22.59 14.08
N ASP A 308 14.66 23.90 14.20
CA ASP A 308 14.40 24.60 15.48
C ASP A 308 12.99 25.17 15.47
N ARG A 309 12.08 24.41 16.06
CA ARG A 309 10.67 24.85 16.25
C ARG A 309 10.04 24.26 17.49
N LYS A 310 9.05 24.99 17.99
CA LYS A 310 8.16 24.51 19.05
C LYS A 310 6.93 23.88 18.39
N SER A 311 6.52 22.72 18.86
CA SER A 311 5.31 22.02 18.39
C SER A 311 4.66 21.29 19.57
N VAL A 312 3.41 20.92 19.39
CA VAL A 312 2.65 20.14 20.39
C VAL A 312 2.57 18.69 19.92
N PHE A 313 2.83 17.74 20.82
CA PHE A 313 2.70 16.33 20.43
C PHE A 313 1.23 15.97 20.19
N VAL A 314 0.33 16.32 21.15
CA VAL A 314 -1.12 16.11 21.01
C VAL A 314 -1.85 17.42 21.25
N ALA A 315 -2.58 17.91 20.25
CA ALA A 315 -3.51 19.04 20.35
C ALA A 315 -4.94 18.54 20.31
N ASP A 316 -5.75 18.89 21.34
CA ASP A 316 -7.08 18.35 21.59
C ASP A 316 -8.15 19.43 21.66
N TRP A 317 -9.20 19.30 20.86
CA TRP A 317 -10.42 20.10 20.86
C TRP A 317 -11.65 19.32 21.35
N SER A 318 -11.49 18.05 21.71
CA SER A 318 -12.64 17.20 22.07
C SER A 318 -13.30 17.63 23.38
N GLY A 319 -12.53 18.22 24.28
CA GLY A 319 -12.97 18.49 25.66
C GLY A 319 -13.00 17.22 26.53
N ASP A 320 -12.76 16.07 25.98
CA ASP A 320 -12.75 14.77 26.67
C ASP A 320 -11.45 14.56 27.47
N ARG A 321 -11.41 13.50 28.26
CA ARG A 321 -10.24 13.11 29.01
C ARG A 321 -9.44 12.07 28.27
N LEU A 322 -8.33 12.49 27.64
CA LEU A 322 -7.39 11.62 26.97
C LEU A 322 -6.41 11.01 27.99
N ALA A 323 -6.01 9.75 27.78
CA ALA A 323 -5.03 9.05 28.60
C ALA A 323 -3.65 9.14 27.94
N LEU A 324 -2.81 10.08 28.39
CA LEU A 324 -1.44 10.23 27.89
C LEU A 324 -0.43 9.68 28.90
N GLY A 325 0.54 8.85 28.44
CA GLY A 325 1.57 8.32 29.33
C GLY A 325 2.78 7.72 28.59
N GLY A 326 3.94 7.75 29.23
CA GLY A 326 5.14 7.06 28.72
C GLY A 326 5.67 7.53 27.37
N ASN A 327 5.24 8.67 26.82
CA ASN A 327 5.73 9.20 25.57
C ASN A 327 7.11 9.84 25.75
N ARG A 328 8.06 9.53 24.88
CA ARG A 328 9.39 10.15 24.84
C ARG A 328 9.41 11.27 23.80
N LEU A 329 9.54 12.51 24.27
CA LEU A 329 9.46 13.69 23.43
C LEU A 329 10.82 14.38 23.34
N GLY A 330 11.22 14.71 22.12
CA GLY A 330 12.41 15.48 21.84
C GLY A 330 12.33 16.93 22.34
N ARG A 331 13.47 17.61 22.32
CA ARG A 331 13.57 19.01 22.75
C ARG A 331 12.59 19.90 21.97
N GLY A 332 11.96 20.85 22.65
CA GLY A 332 11.02 21.83 22.06
C GLY A 332 9.59 21.32 21.88
N LEU A 333 9.28 20.07 22.20
CA LEU A 333 7.94 19.53 22.10
C LEU A 333 7.18 19.65 23.41
N LYS A 334 5.99 20.26 23.35
CA LYS A 334 5.01 20.27 24.43
C LYS A 334 4.19 18.97 24.39
N PRO A 335 4.03 18.22 25.49
CA PRO A 335 3.33 16.94 25.45
C PRO A 335 1.86 17.03 25.00
N PHE A 336 1.14 18.02 25.52
CA PHE A 336 -0.30 18.14 25.32
C PHE A 336 -0.75 19.61 25.37
N GLU A 337 -1.75 19.91 24.57
CA GLU A 337 -2.44 21.21 24.61
C GLU A 337 -3.93 21.00 24.36
N LYS A 338 -4.74 21.45 25.30
CA LYS A 338 -6.20 21.59 25.14
C LYS A 338 -6.50 22.90 24.42
N ARG A 339 -7.33 22.84 23.40
CA ARG A 339 -7.72 23.98 22.54
C ARG A 339 -9.22 24.19 22.48
#